data_89381dad1486d2e942ebb8431568ddb1
#
_entry.id   89381dad1486d2e942ebb8431568ddb1
#
_cell.length_a   1.000
_cell.length_b   1.000
_cell.length_c   1.000
_cell.angle_alpha   90.00
_cell.angle_beta   90.00
_cell.angle_gamma   90.00
#
_symmetry.space_group_name_H-M   'P 1'
#
loop_
_entity.id
_entity.type
_entity.pdbx_description
1 polymer ?
#
loop_
_entity_poly.entity_id
_entity_poly.type
_entity_poly.pdbx_seq_one_letter_code
_entity_poly.pdbx_strand_id
1 'polypeptide(L)'
;MKEMMKKILENIKGQVTFADIRVTKTDTESYMIQRGSLKNISADYNDTNAGIRVLVNGCWGFAGTDRLTTAALETAAKRAIANATHGARFRHTPVTFPAVKPTVAEHFAKPVEDPFLMSKEDKTGYLLEIGEKLTKNEKIVYSHVYAEFYRQHKIYMNTEGTVSETMIYQTMPEMYVLASGNGETQSRTYPGHMTGR
;
A
#
# COMPACT_ATOMS: atom_id res chain seq x y z
N MET A 1 -14.13 4.83 12.76
CA MET A 1 -13.74 5.22 11.38
C MET A 1 -14.93 5.16 10.42
N LYS A 2 -15.59 4.01 10.24
CA LYS A 2 -16.71 3.87 9.30
C LYS A 2 -17.82 4.92 9.52
N GLU A 3 -18.24 5.18 10.75
CA GLU A 3 -19.26 6.20 11.05
C GLU A 3 -18.83 7.62 10.65
N MET A 4 -17.54 7.94 10.86
CA MET A 4 -16.99 9.23 10.43
C MET A 4 -17.03 9.38 8.92
N MET A 5 -16.58 8.36 8.17
CA MET A 5 -16.61 8.35 6.70
C MET A 5 -18.03 8.47 6.18
N LYS A 6 -18.97 7.72 6.77
CA LYS A 6 -20.40 7.78 6.43
C LYS A 6 -20.96 9.19 6.59
N LYS A 7 -20.72 9.83 7.73
CA LYS A 7 -21.16 11.21 7.99
C LYS A 7 -20.62 12.20 6.96
N ILE A 8 -19.33 12.08 6.58
CA ILE A 8 -18.73 12.95 5.56
C ILE A 8 -19.42 12.75 4.22
N LEU A 9 -19.63 11.50 3.77
CA LEU A 9 -20.31 11.20 2.51
C LEU A 9 -21.75 11.72 2.50
N GLU A 10 -22.49 11.55 3.59
CA GLU A 10 -23.85 12.08 3.73
C GLU A 10 -23.87 13.61 3.60
N ASN A 11 -22.93 14.31 4.22
CA ASN A 11 -22.85 15.78 4.18
C ASN A 11 -22.56 16.35 2.78
N ILE A 12 -21.87 15.59 1.93
CA ILE A 12 -21.51 16.06 0.56
C ILE A 12 -22.40 15.46 -0.53
N LYS A 13 -23.23 14.46 -0.24
CA LYS A 13 -24.04 13.72 -1.22
C LYS A 13 -24.89 14.61 -2.12
N GLY A 14 -25.43 15.71 -1.60
CA GLY A 14 -26.23 16.67 -2.38
C GLY A 14 -25.43 17.61 -3.30
N GLN A 15 -24.10 17.58 -3.20
CA GLN A 15 -23.19 18.46 -3.95
C GLN A 15 -22.43 17.74 -5.06
N VAL A 16 -22.52 16.42 -5.12
CA VAL A 16 -21.72 15.56 -6.01
C VAL A 16 -22.60 14.53 -6.71
N THR A 17 -22.22 14.12 -7.90
CA THR A 17 -22.83 12.99 -8.59
C THR A 17 -22.39 11.66 -7.98
N PHE A 18 -21.15 11.59 -7.51
CA PHE A 18 -20.55 10.44 -6.85
C PHE A 18 -19.43 10.90 -5.92
N ALA A 19 -19.27 10.23 -4.80
CA ALA A 19 -18.08 10.39 -3.97
C ALA A 19 -17.67 9.07 -3.34
N ASP A 20 -16.37 8.90 -3.15
CA ASP A 20 -15.81 7.84 -2.32
C ASP A 20 -14.76 8.37 -1.35
N ILE A 21 -14.63 7.66 -0.23
CA ILE A 21 -13.57 7.83 0.75
C ILE A 21 -12.84 6.50 0.91
N ARG A 22 -11.52 6.56 0.87
CA ARG A 22 -10.63 5.45 1.18
C ARG A 22 -9.73 5.85 2.32
N VAL A 23 -9.71 5.04 3.37
CA VAL A 23 -8.76 5.14 4.48
C VAL A 23 -7.86 3.93 4.43
N THR A 24 -6.55 4.15 4.49
CA THR A 24 -5.54 3.10 4.59
C THR A 24 -4.72 3.28 5.86
N LYS A 25 -4.38 2.17 6.49
CA LYS A 25 -3.38 2.07 7.53
C LYS A 25 -2.38 1.02 7.08
N THR A 26 -1.11 1.41 6.99
CA THR A 26 -0.05 0.57 6.44
C THR A 26 1.06 0.39 7.46
N ASP A 27 1.57 -0.83 7.57
CA ASP A 27 2.79 -1.16 8.29
C ASP A 27 3.76 -1.80 7.30
N THR A 28 5.00 -1.37 7.33
CA THR A 28 6.08 -1.89 6.48
C THR A 28 7.33 -2.16 7.30
N GLU A 29 8.04 -3.23 6.95
CA GLU A 29 9.39 -3.49 7.41
C GLU A 29 10.23 -3.96 6.23
N SER A 30 11.45 -3.48 6.11
CA SER A 30 12.41 -3.97 5.13
C SER A 30 13.78 -4.23 5.72
N TYR A 31 14.43 -5.26 5.20
CA TYR A 31 15.72 -5.77 5.68
C TYR A 31 16.65 -5.95 4.49
N MET A 32 17.88 -5.52 4.63
CA MET A 32 18.92 -5.69 3.62
C MET A 32 20.16 -6.32 4.25
N ILE A 33 20.50 -7.52 3.80
CA ILE A 33 21.76 -8.20 4.11
C ILE A 33 22.63 -8.15 2.84
N GLN A 34 23.85 -7.70 2.96
CA GLN A 34 24.80 -7.60 1.85
C GLN A 34 26.08 -8.30 2.22
N ARG A 35 26.52 -9.25 1.40
CA ARG A 35 27.74 -10.04 1.62
C ARG A 35 27.79 -10.63 3.04
N GLY A 36 26.70 -11.24 3.50
CA GLY A 36 26.59 -11.86 4.81
C GLY A 36 26.51 -10.88 5.99
N SER A 37 26.37 -9.58 5.77
CA SER A 37 26.30 -8.59 6.84
C SER A 37 25.03 -7.74 6.74
N LEU A 38 24.42 -7.45 7.88
CA LEU A 38 23.26 -6.55 7.95
C LEU A 38 23.69 -5.14 7.51
N LYS A 39 22.96 -4.58 6.54
CA LYS A 39 23.17 -3.22 6.03
C LYS A 39 22.11 -2.25 6.46
N ASN A 40 20.85 -2.67 6.42
CA ASN A 40 19.75 -1.77 6.76
C ASN A 40 18.57 -2.56 7.31
N ILE A 41 17.90 -1.94 8.26
CA ILE A 41 16.51 -2.25 8.67
C ILE A 41 15.76 -0.94 8.60
N SER A 42 14.64 -0.92 7.87
CA SER A 42 13.69 0.19 7.86
C SER A 42 12.34 -0.32 8.33
N ALA A 43 11.64 0.48 9.11
CA ALA A 43 10.30 0.16 9.55
C ALA A 43 9.47 1.43 9.64
N ASP A 44 8.26 1.36 9.12
CA ASP A 44 7.24 2.39 9.23
C ASP A 44 5.93 1.72 9.66
N TYR A 45 5.38 2.18 10.77
CA TYR A 45 4.19 1.61 11.35
C TYR A 45 3.10 2.66 11.49
N ASN A 46 1.86 2.20 11.27
CA ASN A 46 0.68 3.03 11.40
C ASN A 46 0.66 4.22 10.43
N ASP A 47 1.33 4.13 9.28
CA ASP A 47 1.16 5.13 8.23
C ASP A 47 -0.30 5.15 7.79
N THR A 48 -0.99 6.24 8.11
CA THR A 48 -2.43 6.38 7.91
C THR A 48 -2.74 7.51 6.96
N ASN A 49 -3.56 7.19 5.95
CA ASN A 49 -3.93 8.12 4.91
C ASN A 49 -5.43 8.01 4.60
N ALA A 50 -6.05 9.15 4.31
CA ALA A 50 -7.39 9.20 3.74
C ALA A 50 -7.37 9.92 2.38
N GLY A 51 -7.98 9.29 1.38
CA GLY A 51 -8.23 9.88 0.08
C GLY A 51 -9.73 10.04 -0.15
N ILE A 52 -10.13 11.22 -0.60
CA ILE A 52 -11.52 11.54 -0.96
C ILE A 52 -11.55 11.88 -2.44
N ARG A 53 -12.38 11.17 -3.19
CA ARG A 53 -12.60 11.40 -4.60
C ARG A 53 -14.06 11.75 -4.84
N VAL A 54 -14.32 12.73 -5.65
CA VAL A 54 -15.67 13.19 -5.98
C VAL A 54 -15.85 13.39 -7.47
N LEU A 55 -17.06 13.20 -7.96
CA LEU A 55 -17.48 13.53 -9.32
C LEU A 55 -18.47 14.69 -9.25
N VAL A 56 -18.12 15.84 -9.84
CA VAL A 56 -18.97 17.03 -9.91
C VAL A 56 -19.05 17.50 -11.35
N ASN A 57 -20.27 17.64 -11.88
CA ASN A 57 -20.48 18.07 -13.27
C ASN A 57 -19.63 17.27 -14.29
N GLY A 58 -19.46 15.96 -14.09
CA GLY A 58 -18.69 15.08 -14.97
C GLY A 58 -17.17 15.29 -14.90
N CYS A 59 -16.63 15.92 -13.86
CA CYS A 59 -15.21 16.06 -13.62
C CYS A 59 -14.81 15.44 -12.28
N TRP A 60 -13.72 14.67 -12.27
CA TRP A 60 -13.16 14.13 -11.05
C TRP A 60 -12.37 15.19 -10.27
N GLY A 61 -12.55 15.20 -8.95
CA GLY A 61 -11.71 15.93 -8.01
C GLY A 61 -11.21 14.99 -6.93
N PHE A 62 -10.02 15.24 -6.45
CA PHE A 62 -9.37 14.46 -5.42
C PHE A 62 -8.69 15.36 -4.38
N ALA A 63 -8.73 14.93 -3.12
CA ALA A 63 -7.91 15.47 -2.05
C ALA A 63 -7.61 14.39 -1.01
N GLY A 64 -6.45 14.47 -0.38
CA GLY A 64 -6.02 13.56 0.67
C GLY A 64 -5.65 14.30 1.97
N THR A 65 -5.59 13.52 3.05
CA THR A 65 -5.09 13.95 4.36
C THR A 65 -4.51 12.74 5.11
N ASP A 66 -3.46 12.97 5.87
CA ASP A 66 -2.86 12.04 6.84
C ASP A 66 -3.53 12.12 8.22
N ARG A 67 -4.38 13.12 8.44
CA ARG A 67 -5.10 13.34 9.70
C ARG A 67 -6.49 12.75 9.64
N LEU A 68 -6.72 11.69 10.42
CA LEU A 68 -8.00 10.99 10.47
C LEU A 68 -8.96 11.59 11.51
N THR A 69 -9.21 12.90 11.42
CA THR A 69 -10.22 13.61 12.21
C THR A 69 -11.39 14.07 11.33
N THR A 70 -12.57 14.24 11.91
CA THR A 70 -13.74 14.73 11.17
C THR A 70 -13.44 16.06 10.45
N ALA A 71 -12.81 17.01 11.12
CA ALA A 71 -12.47 18.32 10.55
C ALA A 71 -11.48 18.21 9.36
N ALA A 72 -10.48 17.32 9.44
CA ALA A 72 -9.53 17.12 8.36
C ALA A 72 -10.19 16.45 7.13
N LEU A 73 -11.05 15.46 7.36
CA LEU A 73 -11.82 14.81 6.28
C LEU A 73 -12.81 15.77 5.64
N GLU A 74 -13.51 16.61 6.41
CA GLU A 74 -14.39 17.66 5.87
C GLU A 74 -13.60 18.65 5.01
N THR A 75 -12.43 19.07 5.47
CA THR A 75 -11.55 19.96 4.70
C THR A 75 -11.09 19.31 3.40
N ALA A 76 -10.70 18.05 3.43
CA ALA A 76 -10.32 17.30 2.25
C ALA A 76 -11.50 17.14 1.28
N ALA A 77 -12.71 16.85 1.78
CA ALA A 77 -13.91 16.76 0.96
C ALA A 77 -14.24 18.08 0.24
N LYS A 78 -14.18 19.21 0.95
CA LYS A 78 -14.36 20.55 0.36
C LYS A 78 -13.32 20.83 -0.74
N ARG A 79 -12.06 20.48 -0.48
CA ARG A 79 -10.98 20.65 -1.49
C ARG A 79 -11.21 19.77 -2.72
N ALA A 80 -11.63 18.50 -2.54
CA ALA A 80 -11.95 17.61 -3.65
C ALA A 80 -13.09 18.18 -4.51
N ILE A 81 -14.16 18.69 -3.89
CA ILE A 81 -15.30 19.34 -4.58
C ILE A 81 -14.83 20.59 -5.35
N ALA A 82 -14.02 21.45 -4.73
CA ALA A 82 -13.48 22.63 -5.38
C ALA A 82 -12.62 22.25 -6.59
N ASN A 83 -11.75 21.25 -6.46
CA ASN A 83 -10.91 20.76 -7.57
C ASN A 83 -11.78 20.23 -8.74
N ALA A 84 -12.81 19.43 -8.46
CA ALA A 84 -13.73 18.93 -9.46
C ALA A 84 -14.50 20.08 -10.16
N THR A 85 -15.02 21.04 -9.39
CA THR A 85 -15.77 22.18 -9.90
C THR A 85 -14.91 23.07 -10.80
N HIS A 86 -13.67 23.34 -10.41
CA HIS A 86 -12.72 24.08 -11.24
C HIS A 86 -12.36 23.31 -12.52
N GLY A 87 -12.03 22.01 -12.41
CA GLY A 87 -11.70 21.17 -13.55
C GLY A 87 -12.85 21.03 -14.55
N ALA A 88 -14.10 21.05 -14.08
CA ALA A 88 -15.29 20.97 -14.92
C ALA A 88 -15.38 22.09 -15.97
N ARG A 89 -14.77 23.25 -15.73
CA ARG A 89 -14.74 24.40 -16.66
C ARG A 89 -13.86 24.15 -17.88
N PHE A 90 -12.89 23.25 -17.79
CA PHE A 90 -11.88 23.00 -18.82
C PHE A 90 -12.02 21.65 -19.51
N ARG A 91 -12.98 20.80 -19.05
CA ARG A 91 -13.17 19.50 -19.65
C ARG A 91 -13.85 19.57 -21.01
N HIS A 92 -13.40 18.72 -21.93
CA HIS A 92 -14.04 18.57 -23.25
C HIS A 92 -15.16 17.51 -23.22
N THR A 93 -14.96 16.40 -22.49
CA THR A 93 -15.94 15.31 -22.39
C THR A 93 -16.28 15.03 -20.92
N PRO A 94 -17.56 15.11 -20.52
CA PRO A 94 -17.97 14.78 -19.17
C PRO A 94 -17.83 13.30 -18.91
N VAL A 95 -17.33 12.94 -17.71
CA VAL A 95 -17.33 11.57 -17.21
C VAL A 95 -18.74 11.20 -16.81
N THR A 96 -19.23 10.08 -17.33
CA THR A 96 -20.44 9.40 -16.86
C THR A 96 -20.02 8.18 -16.05
N PHE A 97 -20.60 8.03 -14.85
CA PHE A 97 -20.33 6.90 -13.99
C PHE A 97 -21.54 5.97 -14.00
N PRO A 98 -21.40 4.72 -14.44
CA PRO A 98 -22.53 3.79 -14.45
C PRO A 98 -22.97 3.50 -13.01
N ALA A 99 -24.27 3.36 -12.81
CA ALA A 99 -24.80 2.90 -11.51
C ALA A 99 -24.27 1.49 -11.22
N VAL A 100 -23.65 1.33 -10.07
CA VAL A 100 -23.12 0.05 -9.59
C VAL A 100 -23.94 -0.40 -8.39
N LYS A 101 -24.31 -1.68 -8.35
CA LYS A 101 -25.03 -2.24 -7.21
C LYS A 101 -24.17 -2.10 -5.95
N PRO A 102 -24.71 -1.49 -4.87
CA PRO A 102 -23.99 -1.38 -3.60
C PRO A 102 -23.55 -2.76 -3.10
N THR A 103 -22.33 -2.82 -2.62
CA THR A 103 -21.76 -4.04 -2.05
C THR A 103 -21.23 -3.77 -0.65
N VAL A 104 -21.56 -4.64 0.29
CA VAL A 104 -20.97 -4.65 1.62
C VAL A 104 -20.15 -5.91 1.74
N ALA A 105 -18.84 -5.76 1.87
CA ALA A 105 -17.90 -6.88 1.88
C ALA A 105 -16.73 -6.64 2.84
N GLU A 106 -16.27 -7.71 3.45
CA GLU A 106 -15.07 -7.72 4.29
C GLU A 106 -14.16 -8.87 3.84
N HIS A 107 -12.87 -8.59 3.77
CA HIS A 107 -11.85 -9.59 3.48
C HIS A 107 -10.64 -9.35 4.37
N PHE A 108 -10.44 -10.26 5.33
CA PHE A 108 -9.28 -10.24 6.22
C PHE A 108 -8.40 -11.45 5.89
N ALA A 109 -7.27 -11.19 5.23
CA ALA A 109 -6.28 -12.22 4.97
C ALA A 109 -5.77 -12.79 6.30
N LYS A 110 -5.65 -14.12 6.36
CA LYS A 110 -5.13 -14.85 7.52
C LYS A 110 -3.81 -15.51 7.12
N PRO A 111 -2.67 -14.86 7.35
CA PRO A 111 -1.39 -15.50 7.09
C PRO A 111 -1.22 -16.71 8.02
N VAL A 112 -0.50 -17.74 7.56
CA VAL A 112 -0.14 -18.90 8.39
C VAL A 112 0.68 -18.44 9.60
N GLU A 113 1.60 -17.52 9.35
CA GLU A 113 2.36 -16.80 10.37
C GLU A 113 2.28 -15.30 10.07
N ASP A 114 1.87 -14.51 11.08
CA ASP A 114 1.87 -13.05 10.92
C ASP A 114 3.31 -12.52 11.07
N PRO A 115 3.90 -11.98 9.98
CA PRO A 115 5.28 -11.50 10.02
C PRO A 115 5.49 -10.32 10.98
N PHE A 116 4.44 -9.59 11.35
CA PHE A 116 4.52 -8.49 12.30
C PHE A 116 4.47 -8.93 13.77
N LEU A 117 4.24 -10.23 14.04
CA LEU A 117 4.37 -10.84 15.37
C LEU A 117 5.76 -11.47 15.57
N MET A 118 6.53 -11.71 14.52
CA MET A 118 7.92 -12.15 14.61
C MET A 118 8.83 -10.97 14.99
N SER A 119 9.79 -11.22 15.90
CA SER A 119 10.75 -10.17 16.29
C SER A 119 11.65 -9.72 15.13
N LYS A 120 12.18 -8.49 15.20
CA LYS A 120 13.16 -8.02 14.22
C LYS A 120 14.44 -8.83 14.28
N GLU A 121 14.82 -9.27 15.47
CA GLU A 121 15.98 -10.11 15.75
C GLU A 121 15.86 -11.47 15.04
N ASP A 122 14.72 -12.13 15.14
CA ASP A 122 14.49 -13.43 14.49
C ASP A 122 14.49 -13.30 12.97
N LYS A 123 13.81 -12.28 12.42
CA LYS A 123 13.84 -11.98 10.97
C LYS A 123 15.26 -11.72 10.50
N THR A 124 16.01 -10.90 11.24
CA THR A 124 17.40 -10.57 10.91
C THR A 124 18.28 -11.81 10.97
N GLY A 125 18.15 -12.63 12.02
CA GLY A 125 18.90 -13.89 12.17
C GLY A 125 18.67 -14.84 11.00
N TYR A 126 17.43 -15.04 10.60
CA TYR A 126 17.07 -15.87 9.46
C TYR A 126 17.67 -15.36 8.13
N LEU A 127 17.59 -14.05 7.89
CA LEU A 127 18.12 -13.44 6.68
C LEU A 127 19.66 -13.43 6.65
N LEU A 128 20.31 -13.27 7.80
CA LEU A 128 21.76 -13.40 7.94
C LEU A 128 22.24 -14.80 7.61
N GLU A 129 21.56 -15.85 8.11
CA GLU A 129 21.89 -17.24 7.77
C GLU A 129 21.84 -17.49 6.25
N ILE A 130 20.85 -16.95 5.56
CA ILE A 130 20.77 -17.02 4.10
C ILE A 130 21.94 -16.26 3.46
N GLY A 131 22.21 -15.03 3.91
CA GLY A 131 23.30 -14.20 3.41
C GLY A 131 24.68 -14.87 3.55
N GLU A 132 24.94 -15.50 4.68
CA GLU A 132 26.16 -16.27 4.92
C GLU A 132 26.30 -17.47 3.97
N LYS A 133 25.21 -18.20 3.73
CA LYS A 133 25.20 -19.32 2.77
C LYS A 133 25.58 -18.85 1.36
N LEU A 134 25.11 -17.67 0.94
CA LEU A 134 25.44 -17.10 -0.37
C LEU A 134 26.93 -16.69 -0.50
N THR A 135 27.61 -16.41 0.60
CA THR A 135 29.04 -16.00 0.57
C THR A 135 30.03 -17.15 0.64
N LYS A 136 29.56 -18.40 0.86
CA LYS A 136 30.46 -19.57 0.99
C LYS A 136 31.27 -19.92 -0.28
N ASN A 137 30.77 -19.52 -1.44
CA ASN A 137 31.46 -19.78 -2.70
C ASN A 137 32.34 -18.59 -3.07
N GLU A 138 33.65 -18.81 -3.17
CA GLU A 138 34.66 -17.77 -3.48
C GLU A 138 34.42 -17.05 -4.82
N LYS A 139 33.72 -17.69 -5.77
CA LYS A 139 33.32 -17.06 -7.03
C LYS A 139 32.22 -16.01 -6.88
N ILE A 140 31.49 -16.00 -5.76
CA ILE A 140 30.48 -14.98 -5.49
C ILE A 140 31.17 -13.70 -5.02
N VAL A 141 31.26 -12.74 -5.91
CA VAL A 141 31.92 -11.44 -5.66
C VAL A 141 30.96 -10.42 -5.02
N TYR A 142 29.67 -10.62 -5.19
CA TYR A 142 28.61 -9.81 -4.57
C TYR A 142 27.36 -10.64 -4.31
N SER A 143 26.71 -10.39 -3.18
CA SER A 143 25.41 -10.96 -2.86
C SER A 143 24.59 -10.00 -2.02
N HIS A 144 23.27 -10.04 -2.18
CA HIS A 144 22.36 -9.49 -1.20
C HIS A 144 21.15 -10.39 -0.98
N VAL A 145 20.56 -10.26 0.21
CA VAL A 145 19.26 -10.78 0.58
C VAL A 145 18.43 -9.58 1.01
N TYR A 146 17.29 -9.39 0.39
CA TYR A 146 16.30 -8.37 0.74
C TYR A 146 15.02 -9.06 1.14
N ALA A 147 14.35 -8.52 2.14
CA ALA A 147 12.99 -8.91 2.47
C ALA A 147 12.18 -7.68 2.85
N GLU A 148 10.97 -7.58 2.32
CA GLU A 148 9.99 -6.58 2.72
C GLU A 148 8.73 -7.28 3.21
N PHE A 149 8.21 -6.81 4.32
CA PHE A 149 6.95 -7.22 4.91
C PHE A 149 6.00 -6.03 4.88
N TYR A 150 4.82 -6.25 4.37
CA TYR A 150 3.80 -5.25 4.19
C TYR A 150 2.47 -5.76 4.75
N ARG A 151 1.79 -4.91 5.52
CA ARG A 151 0.42 -5.13 5.98
C ARG A 151 -0.38 -3.87 5.72
N GLN A 152 -1.54 -4.00 5.09
CA GLN A 152 -2.45 -2.88 4.88
C GLN A 152 -3.86 -3.21 5.34
N HIS A 153 -4.39 -2.38 6.20
CA HIS A 153 -5.82 -2.29 6.50
C HIS A 153 -6.43 -1.15 5.69
N LYS A 154 -7.46 -1.44 4.92
CA LYS A 154 -8.13 -0.47 4.06
C LYS A 154 -9.64 -0.51 4.28
N ILE A 155 -10.24 0.67 4.46
CA ILE A 155 -11.68 0.88 4.49
C ILE A 155 -12.04 1.76 3.30
N TYR A 156 -13.02 1.33 2.53
CA TYR A 156 -13.58 2.06 1.40
C TYR A 156 -15.09 2.22 1.59
N MET A 157 -15.60 3.43 1.33
CA MET A 157 -17.04 3.73 1.32
C MET A 157 -17.36 4.72 0.19
N ASN A 158 -18.57 4.63 -0.37
CA ASN A 158 -19.04 5.58 -1.38
C ASN A 158 -20.48 6.04 -1.13
N THR A 159 -20.90 7.06 -1.90
CA THR A 159 -22.26 7.65 -1.82
C THR A 159 -23.37 6.74 -2.34
N GLU A 160 -23.05 5.65 -3.02
CA GLU A 160 -24.01 4.65 -3.52
C GLU A 160 -24.29 3.53 -2.51
N GLY A 161 -23.60 3.54 -1.35
CA GLY A 161 -23.83 2.59 -0.26
C GLY A 161 -22.86 1.41 -0.26
N THR A 162 -21.81 1.39 -1.12
CA THR A 162 -20.78 0.39 -1.03
C THR A 162 -19.90 0.63 0.20
N VAL A 163 -19.64 -0.45 0.94
CA VAL A 163 -18.71 -0.51 2.07
C VAL A 163 -17.81 -1.71 1.88
N SER A 164 -16.50 -1.50 1.87
CA SER A 164 -15.52 -2.57 1.80
C SER A 164 -14.44 -2.37 2.85
N GLU A 165 -14.09 -3.43 3.56
CA GLU A 165 -13.00 -3.44 4.52
C GLU A 165 -12.07 -4.61 4.22
N THR A 166 -10.76 -4.35 4.10
CA THR A 166 -9.79 -5.37 3.74
C THR A 166 -8.54 -5.28 4.60
N MET A 167 -7.99 -6.44 4.96
CA MET A 167 -6.65 -6.58 5.51
C MET A 167 -5.86 -7.49 4.60
N ILE A 168 -4.72 -7.02 4.12
CA ILE A 168 -3.82 -7.80 3.27
C ILE A 168 -2.42 -7.84 3.88
N TYR A 169 -1.70 -8.91 3.59
CA TYR A 169 -0.29 -9.09 3.91
C TYR A 169 0.47 -9.42 2.64
N GLN A 170 1.68 -8.92 2.53
CA GLN A 170 2.60 -9.27 1.45
C GLN A 170 3.99 -9.49 2.04
N THR A 171 4.68 -10.51 1.55
CA THR A 171 6.08 -10.75 1.84
C THR A 171 6.82 -10.80 0.51
N MET A 172 7.84 -9.97 0.37
CA MET A 172 8.61 -9.80 -0.85
C MET A 172 10.08 -10.15 -0.58
N PRO A 173 10.45 -11.45 -0.59
CA PRO A 173 11.84 -11.86 -0.45
C PRO A 173 12.56 -11.72 -1.79
N GLU A 174 13.83 -11.30 -1.76
CA GLU A 174 14.71 -11.30 -2.91
C GLU A 174 16.12 -11.74 -2.50
N MET A 175 16.73 -12.57 -3.32
CA MET A 175 18.17 -12.90 -3.24
C MET A 175 18.80 -12.60 -4.57
N TYR A 176 19.96 -11.96 -4.53
CA TYR A 176 20.77 -11.69 -5.70
C TYR A 176 22.21 -12.13 -5.45
N VAL A 177 22.81 -12.73 -6.47
CA VAL A 177 24.23 -13.09 -6.47
C VAL A 177 24.88 -12.67 -7.79
N LEU A 178 26.12 -12.23 -7.69
CA LEU A 178 27.02 -11.98 -8.81
C LEU A 178 28.25 -12.87 -8.64
N ALA A 179 28.48 -13.75 -9.58
CA ALA A 179 29.66 -14.61 -9.64
C ALA A 179 30.63 -14.14 -10.71
N SER A 180 31.93 -14.24 -10.46
CA SER A 180 32.98 -13.94 -11.42
C SER A 180 34.04 -15.05 -11.41
N GLY A 181 34.52 -15.45 -12.58
CA GLY A 181 35.56 -16.47 -12.75
C GLY A 181 35.86 -16.73 -14.21
N ASN A 182 37.10 -17.11 -14.50
CA ASN A 182 37.58 -17.42 -15.86
C ASN A 182 37.31 -16.31 -16.90
N GLY A 183 37.34 -15.03 -16.46
CA GLY A 183 37.11 -13.89 -17.35
C GLY A 183 35.63 -13.62 -17.62
N GLU A 184 34.70 -14.36 -17.01
CA GLU A 184 33.26 -14.18 -17.15
C GLU A 184 32.63 -13.72 -15.85
N THR A 185 31.49 -13.03 -15.97
CA THR A 185 30.65 -12.59 -14.84
C THR A 185 29.19 -12.93 -15.12
N GLN A 186 28.54 -13.56 -14.15
CA GLN A 186 27.12 -13.94 -14.25
C GLN A 186 26.37 -13.58 -12.99
N SER A 187 25.10 -13.22 -13.15
CA SER A 187 24.21 -12.91 -12.04
C SER A 187 22.97 -13.81 -12.02
N ARG A 188 22.40 -13.97 -10.83
CA ARG A 188 21.11 -14.65 -10.62
C ARG A 188 20.32 -13.95 -9.53
N THR A 189 19.00 -13.93 -9.71
CA THR A 189 18.02 -13.42 -8.74
C THR A 189 16.99 -14.51 -8.42
N TYR A 190 16.57 -14.60 -7.17
CA TYR A 190 15.51 -15.52 -6.74
C TYR A 190 14.69 -14.91 -5.60
N PRO A 191 13.35 -15.05 -5.60
CA PRO A 191 12.52 -15.27 -6.78
C PRO A 191 12.54 -14.04 -7.68
N GLY A 192 12.29 -14.22 -8.95
CA GLY A 192 12.32 -13.13 -9.93
C GLY A 192 11.10 -12.20 -9.91
N HIS A 193 10.08 -12.49 -9.08
CA HIS A 193 8.82 -11.74 -9.00
C HIS A 193 8.25 -11.72 -7.59
N MET A 194 7.50 -10.65 -7.28
CA MET A 194 6.72 -10.57 -6.04
C MET A 194 5.70 -11.70 -5.96
N THR A 195 5.78 -12.49 -4.92
CA THR A 195 4.75 -13.48 -4.59
C THR A 195 3.95 -12.97 -3.41
N GLY A 196 2.78 -12.40 -3.67
CA GLY A 196 1.75 -12.20 -2.66
C GLY A 196 0.90 -13.46 -2.58
N ARG A 197 0.78 -14.09 -1.43
CA ARG A 197 -0.22 -15.08 -1.08
C ARG A 197 -0.71 -14.85 0.33
#